data_184d406018baf8352215e1e8aae18f69
#
_entry.id   184d406018baf8352215e1e8aae18f69
#
_cell.length_a   1.000
_cell.length_b   1.000
_cell.length_c   1.000
_cell.angle_alpha   90.00
_cell.angle_beta   90.00
_cell.angle_gamma   90.00
#
_symmetry.space_group_name_H-M   'P 1'
#
loop_
_entity.id
_entity.type
_entity.pdbx_description
1 polymer ?
#
loop_
_entity_poly.entity_id
_entity_poly.type
_entity_poly.pdbx_seq_one_letter_code
_entity_poly.pdbx_strand_id
1 'polypeptide(L)'
;TYCAYNEDVICDIIERYNKYCTKHHDESYQIEIVEFDSEDTMLTKISTEIMAGKGPDIISLNQKLPFEKLIDNGSFADIDELAELYKSDIDFDDYNSTIMDCGIYNGKRYIIPIAYCPNILITTQEILDKYNLENTNFSFKELEIRLSDKHHSYALFGNKDETYKFFLSYVNEYVDFYNKTTEFSSDEFTASLEKKKKMIRNDNSRKEG
;
A
#
# COMPACT_ATOMS: atom_id res chain seq x y z
N THR A 1 -21.56 10.27 1.62
CA THR A 1 -21.39 9.44 0.41
C THR A 1 -20.03 8.77 0.43
N TYR A 2 -19.96 7.46 0.22
CA TYR A 2 -18.74 6.68 0.08
C TYR A 2 -18.63 6.14 -1.35
N CYS A 3 -17.50 6.37 -2.01
CA CYS A 3 -17.24 5.87 -3.36
C CYS A 3 -16.21 4.75 -3.33
N ALA A 4 -16.55 3.60 -3.88
CA ALA A 4 -15.69 2.43 -3.98
C ALA A 4 -15.77 1.80 -5.38
N TYR A 5 -14.74 1.08 -5.72
CA TYR A 5 -14.70 0.17 -6.84
C TYR A 5 -14.52 -1.26 -6.31
N ASN A 6 -15.40 -2.15 -6.73
CA ASN A 6 -15.63 -3.51 -6.21
C ASN A 6 -16.21 -3.56 -4.78
N GLU A 7 -16.88 -4.67 -4.50
CA GLU A 7 -17.30 -5.03 -3.16
C GLU A 7 -16.05 -5.18 -2.27
N ASP A 8 -15.85 -4.25 -1.39
CA ASP A 8 -14.77 -4.33 -0.41
C ASP A 8 -15.34 -4.55 1.00
N VAL A 9 -14.45 -4.90 1.92
CA VAL A 9 -14.81 -5.13 3.33
C VAL A 9 -15.50 -3.90 3.95
N ILE A 10 -15.22 -2.71 3.45
CA ILE A 10 -15.80 -1.46 3.95
C ILE A 10 -17.27 -1.35 3.58
N CYS A 11 -17.70 -1.83 2.41
CA CYS A 11 -19.12 -1.85 2.03
C CYS A 11 -19.94 -2.66 3.04
N ASP A 12 -19.48 -3.84 3.46
CA ASP A 12 -20.13 -4.63 4.50
C ASP A 12 -20.19 -3.89 5.85
N ILE A 13 -19.13 -3.18 6.23
CA ILE A 13 -19.10 -2.39 7.46
C ILE A 13 -20.10 -1.24 7.38
N ILE A 14 -20.16 -0.51 6.27
CA ILE A 14 -21.11 0.57 6.04
C ILE A 14 -22.54 0.07 6.11
N GLU A 15 -22.84 -1.06 5.48
CA GLU A 15 -24.18 -1.65 5.56
C GLU A 15 -24.58 -1.99 6.99
N ARG A 16 -23.69 -2.56 7.78
CA ARG A 16 -23.93 -2.86 9.20
C ARG A 16 -24.14 -1.60 10.00
N TYR A 17 -23.34 -0.57 9.74
CA TYR A 17 -23.48 0.75 10.36
C TYR A 17 -24.84 1.37 10.02
N ASN A 18 -25.25 1.40 8.76
CA ASN A 18 -26.54 1.93 8.34
C ASN A 18 -27.72 1.17 8.97
N LYS A 19 -27.61 -0.18 9.06
CA LYS A 19 -28.61 -0.99 9.79
C LYS A 19 -28.68 -0.64 11.29
N TYR A 20 -27.53 -0.37 11.90
CA TYR A 20 -27.48 0.10 13.30
C TYR A 20 -28.16 1.45 13.45
N CYS A 21 -27.86 2.44 12.59
CA CYS A 21 -28.48 3.77 12.60
C CYS A 21 -30.02 3.68 12.45
N THR A 22 -30.49 2.92 11.48
CA THR A 22 -31.93 2.70 11.28
C THR A 22 -32.58 2.11 12.52
N LYS A 23 -31.97 1.12 13.15
CA LYS A 23 -32.49 0.48 14.36
C LYS A 23 -32.60 1.43 15.56
N HIS A 24 -31.70 2.40 15.63
CA HIS A 24 -31.62 3.39 16.70
C HIS A 24 -32.31 4.72 16.35
N HIS A 25 -33.03 4.76 15.22
CA HIS A 25 -33.73 5.95 14.72
C HIS A 25 -32.81 7.16 14.47
N ASP A 26 -31.58 6.89 14.12
CA ASP A 26 -30.55 7.89 13.78
C ASP A 26 -30.23 7.85 12.29
N GLU A 27 -31.23 8.21 11.47
CA GLU A 27 -31.12 8.17 10.01
C GLU A 27 -30.29 9.32 9.42
N SER A 28 -29.97 10.34 10.23
CA SER A 28 -29.24 11.53 9.78
C SER A 28 -27.79 11.25 9.42
N TYR A 29 -27.25 10.11 9.84
CA TYR A 29 -25.84 9.73 9.63
C TYR A 29 -25.65 8.50 8.73
N GLN A 30 -26.63 8.16 7.91
CA GLN A 30 -26.49 7.06 6.97
C GLN A 30 -25.49 7.39 5.86
N ILE A 31 -24.70 6.38 5.47
CA ILE A 31 -23.70 6.50 4.42
C ILE A 31 -24.26 5.87 3.14
N GLU A 32 -24.39 6.66 2.08
CA GLU A 32 -24.74 6.19 0.76
C GLU A 32 -23.48 5.62 0.07
N ILE A 33 -23.58 4.38 -0.40
CA ILE A 33 -22.52 3.75 -1.19
C ILE A 33 -22.79 4.04 -2.65
N VAL A 34 -21.78 4.56 -3.36
CA VAL A 34 -21.81 4.75 -4.81
C VAL A 34 -20.80 3.82 -5.44
N GLU A 35 -21.30 2.78 -6.10
CA GLU A 35 -20.48 1.80 -6.80
C GLU A 35 -20.24 2.19 -8.25
N PHE A 36 -19.12 1.75 -8.78
CA PHE A 36 -18.71 1.99 -10.15
C PHE A 36 -18.35 0.68 -10.86
N ASP A 37 -18.73 0.57 -12.12
CA ASP A 37 -18.43 -0.59 -12.95
C ASP A 37 -16.94 -0.78 -13.24
N SER A 38 -16.16 0.29 -13.16
CA SER A 38 -14.72 0.26 -13.35
C SER A 38 -14.02 1.34 -12.53
N GLU A 39 -12.78 1.04 -12.15
CA GLU A 39 -11.89 1.98 -11.47
C GLU A 39 -11.67 3.27 -12.28
N ASP A 40 -11.47 3.17 -13.59
CA ASP A 40 -11.24 4.32 -14.46
C ASP A 40 -12.47 5.25 -14.54
N THR A 41 -13.68 4.68 -14.53
CA THR A 41 -14.93 5.43 -14.45
C THR A 41 -15.06 6.16 -13.12
N MET A 42 -14.76 5.49 -12.02
CA MET A 42 -14.75 6.07 -10.67
C MET A 42 -13.78 7.25 -10.61
N LEU A 43 -12.53 7.06 -11.02
CA LEU A 43 -11.49 8.09 -10.98
C LEU A 43 -11.85 9.32 -11.80
N THR A 44 -12.38 9.11 -13.02
CA THR A 44 -12.80 10.19 -13.91
C THR A 44 -13.91 11.02 -13.27
N LYS A 45 -14.92 10.36 -12.72
CA LYS A 45 -16.05 11.03 -12.08
C LYS A 45 -15.61 11.79 -10.82
N ILE A 46 -14.90 11.12 -9.91
CA ILE A 46 -14.41 11.73 -8.66
C ILE A 46 -13.54 12.95 -8.95
N SER A 47 -12.58 12.83 -9.87
CA SER A 47 -11.71 13.95 -10.25
C SER A 47 -12.50 15.15 -10.79
N THR A 48 -13.53 14.88 -11.61
CA THR A 48 -14.38 15.94 -12.18
C THR A 48 -15.23 16.61 -11.09
N GLU A 49 -15.79 15.84 -10.18
CA GLU A 49 -16.63 16.34 -9.08
C GLU A 49 -15.81 17.16 -8.10
N ILE A 50 -14.61 16.72 -7.74
CA ILE A 50 -13.68 17.47 -6.87
C ILE A 50 -13.32 18.81 -7.53
N MET A 51 -12.97 18.82 -8.81
CA MET A 51 -12.68 20.08 -9.53
C MET A 51 -13.88 21.04 -9.59
N ALA A 52 -15.09 20.50 -9.54
CA ALA A 52 -16.32 21.30 -9.49
C ALA A 52 -16.70 21.74 -8.05
N GLY A 53 -15.86 21.48 -7.06
CA GLY A 53 -16.17 21.75 -5.63
C GLY A 53 -17.29 20.86 -5.09
N LYS A 54 -17.53 19.73 -5.72
CA LYS A 54 -18.51 18.71 -5.34
C LYS A 54 -17.79 17.38 -5.35
N GLY A 55 -17.93 16.61 -4.32
CA GLY A 55 -17.28 15.31 -4.26
C GLY A 55 -17.94 14.46 -3.18
N PRO A 56 -17.61 13.18 -3.12
CA PRO A 56 -18.03 12.34 -2.03
C PRO A 56 -17.37 12.77 -0.72
N ASP A 57 -18.01 12.44 0.39
CA ASP A 57 -17.46 12.71 1.72
C ASP A 57 -16.31 11.76 2.06
N ILE A 58 -16.35 10.53 1.54
CA ILE A 58 -15.37 9.49 1.76
C ILE A 58 -15.03 8.81 0.43
N ILE A 59 -13.74 8.55 0.21
CA ILE A 59 -13.23 7.91 -1.00
C ILE A 59 -12.39 6.69 -0.60
N SER A 60 -12.65 5.54 -1.22
CA SER A 60 -11.73 4.42 -1.18
C SER A 60 -10.54 4.72 -2.09
N LEU A 61 -9.35 4.85 -1.50
CA LEU A 61 -8.15 5.19 -2.24
C LEU A 61 -7.51 3.95 -2.86
N ASN A 62 -7.09 4.10 -4.09
CA ASN A 62 -6.24 3.17 -4.79
C ASN A 62 -5.00 3.87 -5.35
N GLN A 63 -4.07 3.09 -5.89
CA GLN A 63 -2.79 3.60 -6.38
C GLN A 63 -2.88 4.57 -7.57
N LYS A 64 -4.01 4.64 -8.26
CA LYS A 64 -4.17 5.48 -9.45
C LYS A 64 -4.65 6.89 -9.13
N LEU A 65 -5.28 7.10 -7.98
CA LEU A 65 -5.74 8.43 -7.59
C LEU A 65 -4.52 9.29 -7.21
N PRO A 66 -4.33 10.45 -7.83
CA PRO A 66 -3.21 11.35 -7.52
C PRO A 66 -3.47 12.10 -6.21
N PHE A 67 -3.54 11.34 -5.08
CA PHE A 67 -3.98 11.86 -3.78
C PHE A 67 -3.11 13.01 -3.27
N GLU A 68 -1.79 12.96 -3.50
CA GLU A 68 -0.87 14.04 -3.08
C GLU A 68 -1.25 15.39 -3.69
N LYS A 69 -1.57 15.40 -5.00
CA LYS A 69 -2.03 16.63 -5.68
C LYS A 69 -3.37 17.11 -5.15
N LEU A 70 -4.24 16.19 -4.79
CA LEU A 70 -5.56 16.53 -4.22
C LEU A 70 -5.42 17.09 -2.80
N ILE A 71 -4.50 16.56 -2.01
CA ILE A 71 -4.13 17.11 -0.69
C ILE A 71 -3.56 18.51 -0.84
N ASP A 72 -2.57 18.70 -1.72
CA ASP A 72 -1.92 20.00 -1.95
C ASP A 72 -2.92 21.07 -2.43
N ASN A 73 -3.98 20.67 -3.11
CA ASN A 73 -5.07 21.55 -3.54
C ASN A 73 -6.18 21.73 -2.47
N GLY A 74 -6.02 21.15 -1.28
CA GLY A 74 -6.99 21.27 -0.19
C GLY A 74 -8.29 20.50 -0.43
N SER A 75 -8.25 19.42 -1.23
CA SER A 75 -9.43 18.60 -1.53
C SER A 75 -9.75 17.59 -0.43
N PHE A 76 -8.81 17.31 0.47
CA PHE A 76 -8.98 16.41 1.60
C PHE A 76 -8.94 17.16 2.92
N ALA A 77 -9.79 16.75 3.86
CA ALA A 77 -9.78 17.26 5.20
C ALA A 77 -8.72 16.59 6.07
N ASP A 78 -8.15 17.32 7.01
CA ASP A 78 -7.30 16.78 8.07
C ASP A 78 -8.16 15.98 9.05
N ILE A 79 -7.90 14.69 9.14
CA ILE A 79 -8.71 13.76 9.94
C ILE A 79 -8.47 13.98 11.43
N ASP A 80 -7.26 14.36 11.83
CA ASP A 80 -6.95 14.65 13.24
C ASP A 80 -7.69 15.92 13.69
N GLU A 81 -7.72 16.98 12.84
CA GLU A 81 -8.52 18.18 13.10
C GLU A 81 -10.03 17.86 13.18
N LEU A 82 -10.54 16.97 12.33
CA LEU A 82 -11.94 16.53 12.38
C LEU A 82 -12.24 15.78 13.67
N ALA A 83 -11.36 14.87 14.09
CA ALA A 83 -11.52 14.10 15.32
C ALA A 83 -11.60 15.03 16.55
N GLU A 84 -10.74 16.04 16.61
CA GLU A 84 -10.79 17.05 17.67
C GLU A 84 -12.07 17.89 17.62
N LEU A 85 -12.44 18.38 16.44
CA LEU A 85 -13.63 19.23 16.26
C LEU A 85 -14.93 18.54 16.71
N TYR A 86 -15.06 17.27 16.36
CA TYR A 86 -16.25 16.48 16.67
C TYR A 86 -16.11 15.69 17.98
N LYS A 87 -15.00 15.85 18.72
CA LYS A 87 -14.73 15.15 19.99
C LYS A 87 -14.88 13.64 19.82
N SER A 88 -14.27 13.13 18.77
CA SER A 88 -14.26 11.68 18.50
C SER A 88 -13.55 10.92 19.61
N ASP A 89 -14.08 9.76 19.96
CA ASP A 89 -13.43 8.82 20.90
C ASP A 89 -12.32 7.99 20.23
N ILE A 90 -11.98 8.28 18.98
CA ILE A 90 -10.92 7.56 18.25
C ILE A 90 -9.56 8.06 18.71
N ASP A 91 -8.77 7.14 19.25
CA ASP A 91 -7.36 7.34 19.53
C ASP A 91 -6.54 6.54 18.52
N PHE A 92 -5.81 7.23 17.63
CA PHE A 92 -5.00 6.57 16.63
C PHE A 92 -3.77 5.87 17.22
N ASP A 93 -3.38 6.22 18.46
CA ASP A 93 -2.29 5.55 19.18
C ASP A 93 -2.66 4.14 19.66
N ASP A 94 -3.97 3.80 19.69
CA ASP A 94 -4.45 2.44 19.96
C ASP A 94 -4.15 1.45 18.80
N TYR A 95 -3.74 1.97 17.65
CA TYR A 95 -3.45 1.19 16.44
C TYR A 95 -1.95 1.09 16.18
N ASN A 96 -1.56 0.21 15.26
CA ASN A 96 -0.17 0.10 14.85
C ASN A 96 0.31 1.40 14.19
N SER A 97 1.19 2.14 14.87
CA SER A 97 1.68 3.45 14.41
C SER A 97 2.34 3.37 13.02
N THR A 98 3.15 2.33 12.77
CA THR A 98 3.80 2.15 11.45
C THR A 98 2.79 2.10 10.30
N ILE A 99 1.61 1.51 10.54
CA ILE A 99 0.55 1.45 9.54
C ILE A 99 -0.20 2.78 9.48
N MET A 100 -0.57 3.33 10.62
CA MET A 100 -1.37 4.57 10.68
C MET A 100 -0.59 5.79 10.17
N ASP A 101 0.72 5.80 10.35
CA ASP A 101 1.60 6.89 9.85
C ASP A 101 1.71 6.92 8.32
N CYS A 102 1.39 5.81 7.63
CA CYS A 102 1.25 5.82 6.16
C CYS A 102 0.14 6.77 5.66
N GLY A 103 -0.79 7.16 6.53
CA GLY A 103 -1.85 8.12 6.22
C GLY A 103 -1.46 9.58 6.43
N ILE A 104 -0.26 9.85 6.94
CA ILE A 104 0.23 11.20 7.22
C ILE A 104 0.99 11.75 6.02
N TYR A 105 0.60 12.96 5.59
CA TYR A 105 1.26 13.72 4.53
C TYR A 105 1.49 15.16 5.01
N ASN A 106 2.75 15.63 4.91
CA ASN A 106 3.13 16.96 5.41
C ASN A 106 2.74 17.24 6.87
N GLY A 107 2.80 16.21 7.73
CA GLY A 107 2.51 16.31 9.16
C GLY A 107 1.02 16.30 9.52
N LYS A 108 0.12 16.03 8.58
CA LYS A 108 -1.33 15.96 8.76
C LYS A 108 -1.87 14.62 8.27
N ARG A 109 -2.87 14.09 8.96
CA ARG A 109 -3.51 12.81 8.60
C ARG A 109 -4.65 13.03 7.61
N TYR A 110 -4.50 12.49 6.39
CA TYR A 110 -5.53 12.58 5.35
C TYR A 110 -6.11 11.22 4.97
N ILE A 111 -5.45 10.13 5.37
CA ILE A 111 -5.82 8.77 4.98
C ILE A 111 -5.86 7.90 6.22
N ILE A 112 -6.88 7.06 6.34
CA ILE A 112 -6.94 5.98 7.32
C ILE A 112 -6.67 4.67 6.60
N PRO A 113 -5.52 4.02 6.84
CA PRO A 113 -5.26 2.68 6.33
C PRO A 113 -6.23 1.67 6.94
N ILE A 114 -7.00 0.98 6.11
CA ILE A 114 -8.00 -0.01 6.57
C ILE A 114 -7.49 -1.44 6.52
N ALA A 115 -6.46 -1.69 5.73
CA ALA A 115 -5.83 -3.00 5.60
C ALA A 115 -4.37 -2.84 5.17
N TYR A 116 -3.57 -3.84 5.49
CA TYR A 116 -2.21 -3.95 4.99
C TYR A 116 -1.89 -5.40 4.66
N CYS A 117 -1.00 -5.59 3.70
CA CYS A 117 -0.52 -6.90 3.29
C CYS A 117 1.01 -6.91 3.43
N PRO A 118 1.55 -7.57 4.45
CA PRO A 118 3.00 -7.68 4.59
C PRO A 118 3.56 -8.63 3.53
N ASN A 119 4.68 -8.28 2.95
CA ASN A 119 5.46 -9.20 2.15
C ASN A 119 6.18 -10.17 3.10
N ILE A 120 5.81 -11.44 3.09
CA ILE A 120 6.43 -12.48 3.91
C ILE A 120 7.15 -13.49 3.04
N LEU A 121 8.31 -13.91 3.48
CA LEU A 121 9.03 -15.04 2.91
C LEU A 121 8.72 -16.31 3.72
N ILE A 122 8.26 -17.33 3.03
CA ILE A 122 7.99 -18.63 3.63
C ILE A 122 9.02 -19.62 3.10
N THR A 123 9.65 -20.36 4.00
CA THR A 123 10.66 -21.37 3.63
C THR A 123 10.62 -22.54 4.62
N THR A 124 11.37 -23.61 4.32
CA THR A 124 11.49 -24.75 5.20
C THR A 124 12.61 -24.56 6.22
N GLN A 125 12.53 -25.28 7.37
CA GLN A 125 13.60 -25.26 8.37
C GLN A 125 14.95 -25.68 7.77
N GLU A 126 14.94 -26.67 6.88
CA GLU A 126 16.15 -27.14 6.17
C GLU A 126 16.86 -26.00 5.41
N ILE A 127 16.10 -25.10 4.80
CA ILE A 127 16.65 -23.94 4.09
C ILE A 127 17.15 -22.88 5.08
N LEU A 128 16.44 -22.65 6.17
CA LEU A 128 16.89 -21.74 7.22
C LEU A 128 18.23 -22.19 7.78
N ASP A 129 18.38 -23.46 8.13
CA ASP A 129 19.62 -24.05 8.64
C ASP A 129 20.76 -23.97 7.63
N LYS A 130 20.47 -24.39 6.39
CA LYS A 130 21.44 -24.42 5.31
C LYS A 130 22.08 -23.06 4.97
N TYR A 131 21.30 -22.00 5.07
CA TYR A 131 21.73 -20.63 4.75
C TYR A 131 21.93 -19.76 5.99
N ASN A 132 21.82 -20.33 7.17
CA ASN A 132 21.96 -19.64 8.46
C ASN A 132 21.05 -18.39 8.53
N LEU A 133 19.77 -18.60 8.23
CA LEU A 133 18.76 -17.55 8.20
C LEU A 133 17.92 -17.51 9.49
N GLU A 134 18.24 -18.29 10.50
CA GLU A 134 17.49 -18.32 11.74
C GLU A 134 17.62 -17.01 12.53
N ASN A 135 16.49 -16.59 13.09
CA ASN A 135 16.38 -15.52 14.09
C ASN A 135 16.95 -14.15 13.71
N THR A 136 16.98 -13.79 12.43
CA THR A 136 17.50 -12.48 12.03
C THR A 136 16.46 -11.68 11.28
N ASN A 137 16.19 -10.47 11.75
CA ASN A 137 15.66 -9.41 10.92
C ASN A 137 16.77 -9.02 9.94
N PHE A 138 16.70 -9.48 8.72
CA PHE A 138 17.66 -9.09 7.69
C PHE A 138 16.98 -8.26 6.63
N SER A 139 17.73 -7.28 6.15
CA SER A 139 17.34 -6.53 4.96
C SER A 139 17.35 -7.45 3.73
N PHE A 140 16.65 -7.04 2.69
CA PHE A 140 16.73 -7.79 1.43
C PHE A 140 18.15 -7.91 0.89
N LYS A 141 18.98 -6.89 1.05
CA LYS A 141 20.38 -6.87 0.67
C LYS A 141 21.19 -7.96 1.38
N GLU A 142 20.97 -8.14 2.68
CA GLU A 142 21.60 -9.22 3.44
C GLU A 142 21.14 -10.60 3.00
N LEU A 143 19.84 -10.75 2.74
CA LEU A 143 19.28 -11.99 2.18
C LEU A 143 19.92 -12.30 0.81
N GLU A 144 20.01 -11.32 -0.06
CA GLU A 144 20.64 -11.45 -1.37
C GLU A 144 22.12 -11.88 -1.25
N ILE A 145 22.88 -11.27 -0.34
CA ILE A 145 24.28 -11.64 -0.06
C ILE A 145 24.36 -13.09 0.43
N ARG A 146 23.56 -13.49 1.39
CA ARG A 146 23.56 -14.86 1.96
C ARG A 146 23.18 -15.93 0.94
N LEU A 147 22.33 -15.59 -0.03
CA LEU A 147 21.89 -16.51 -1.07
C LEU A 147 22.77 -16.48 -2.33
N SER A 148 23.57 -15.43 -2.55
CA SER A 148 24.33 -15.23 -3.79
C SER A 148 25.55 -16.15 -3.96
N ASP A 149 26.11 -16.66 -2.87
CA ASP A 149 27.32 -17.49 -2.89
C ASP A 149 27.11 -18.94 -3.36
N LYS A 150 25.87 -19.32 -3.62
CA LYS A 150 25.56 -20.72 -3.98
C LYS A 150 24.64 -20.75 -5.19
N HIS A 151 24.98 -21.53 -6.17
CA HIS A 151 24.32 -21.74 -7.49
C HIS A 151 22.79 -22.00 -7.49
N HIS A 152 22.07 -21.65 -6.42
CA HIS A 152 20.66 -21.98 -6.20
C HIS A 152 19.78 -20.74 -5.92
N SER A 153 20.23 -19.57 -6.28
CA SER A 153 19.61 -18.28 -5.94
C SER A 153 18.22 -18.00 -6.55
N TYR A 154 17.58 -18.98 -7.17
CA TYR A 154 16.50 -18.69 -8.12
C TYR A 154 15.12 -19.18 -7.74
N ALA A 155 14.98 -19.79 -6.59
CA ALA A 155 13.69 -20.32 -6.16
C ALA A 155 12.99 -19.44 -5.13
N LEU A 156 13.44 -18.19 -4.92
CA LEU A 156 12.89 -17.33 -3.88
C LEU A 156 11.44 -16.95 -4.13
N PHE A 157 11.02 -16.80 -5.38
CA PHE A 157 9.73 -16.18 -5.67
C PHE A 157 8.81 -16.98 -6.61
N GLY A 158 9.15 -18.17 -6.99
CA GLY A 158 8.30 -19.06 -7.78
C GLY A 158 7.93 -18.57 -9.20
N ASN A 159 7.89 -17.26 -9.46
CA ASN A 159 7.62 -16.68 -10.77
C ASN A 159 8.21 -15.28 -10.93
N LYS A 160 8.24 -14.78 -12.18
CA LYS A 160 8.80 -13.47 -12.54
C LYS A 160 8.06 -12.29 -11.94
N ASP A 161 6.74 -12.40 -11.87
CA ASP A 161 5.89 -11.30 -11.44
C ASP A 161 6.10 -11.04 -9.95
N GLU A 162 6.27 -12.08 -9.15
CA GLU A 162 6.60 -11.97 -7.73
C GLU A 162 8.02 -11.42 -7.52
N THR A 163 8.98 -11.87 -8.32
CA THR A 163 10.35 -11.31 -8.30
C THR A 163 10.34 -9.83 -8.64
N TYR A 164 9.52 -9.41 -9.61
CA TYR A 164 9.39 -8.02 -10.01
C TYR A 164 8.70 -7.16 -8.95
N LYS A 165 7.61 -7.62 -8.36
CA LYS A 165 6.91 -6.93 -7.26
C LYS A 165 7.84 -6.72 -6.06
N PHE A 166 8.58 -7.75 -5.72
CA PHE A 166 9.56 -7.67 -4.64
C PHE A 166 10.69 -6.67 -4.96
N PHE A 167 11.13 -6.62 -6.22
CA PHE A 167 12.08 -5.62 -6.67
C PHE A 167 11.54 -4.20 -6.57
N LEU A 168 10.28 -3.97 -6.94
CA LEU A 168 9.68 -2.64 -6.83
C LEU A 168 9.62 -2.15 -5.38
N SER A 169 9.36 -3.03 -4.42
CA SER A 169 9.40 -2.64 -3.00
C SER A 169 10.79 -2.20 -2.54
N TYR A 170 11.83 -2.81 -3.11
CA TYR A 170 13.23 -2.45 -2.82
C TYR A 170 13.68 -1.13 -3.49
N VAL A 171 13.06 -0.74 -4.61
CA VAL A 171 13.37 0.54 -5.28
C VAL A 171 13.13 1.74 -4.36
N ASN A 172 12.19 1.62 -3.42
CA ASN A 172 11.92 2.67 -2.45
C ASN A 172 13.12 3.02 -1.56
N GLU A 173 14.10 2.11 -1.39
CA GLU A 173 15.34 2.41 -0.65
C GLU A 173 16.23 3.46 -1.36
N TYR A 174 16.01 3.67 -2.68
CA TYR A 174 16.74 4.63 -3.51
C TYR A 174 15.94 5.89 -3.83
N VAL A 175 14.80 6.08 -3.18
CA VAL A 175 13.91 7.23 -3.37
C VAL A 175 13.66 7.90 -2.04
N ASP A 176 14.09 9.13 -1.91
CA ASP A 176 13.68 9.99 -0.81
C ASP A 176 12.47 10.82 -1.25
N PHE A 177 11.29 10.35 -0.88
CA PHE A 177 10.04 11.02 -1.22
C PHE A 177 9.89 12.38 -0.54
N TYR A 178 10.48 12.55 0.64
CA TYR A 178 10.43 13.81 1.38
C TYR A 178 11.23 14.92 0.70
N ASN A 179 12.50 14.61 0.36
CA ASN A 179 13.38 15.55 -0.32
C ASN A 179 13.21 15.54 -1.85
N LYS A 180 12.35 14.68 -2.39
CA LYS A 180 12.10 14.50 -3.83
C LYS A 180 13.39 14.18 -4.60
N THR A 181 14.27 13.38 -4.01
CA THR A 181 15.54 12.97 -4.60
C THR A 181 15.60 11.47 -4.86
N THR A 182 16.45 11.05 -5.78
CA THR A 182 16.66 9.64 -6.11
C THR A 182 18.13 9.34 -6.26
N GLU A 183 18.53 8.10 -5.92
CA GLU A 183 19.88 7.57 -6.09
C GLU A 183 19.98 6.54 -7.23
N PHE A 184 19.12 6.63 -8.24
CA PHE A 184 19.08 5.69 -9.37
C PHE A 184 20.35 5.68 -10.23
N SER A 185 21.17 6.71 -10.15
CA SER A 185 22.47 6.78 -10.83
C SER A 185 23.65 6.26 -10.00
N SER A 186 23.40 5.78 -8.77
CA SER A 186 24.44 5.22 -7.92
C SER A 186 24.98 3.90 -8.47
N ASP A 187 26.26 3.62 -8.23
CA ASP A 187 26.88 2.32 -8.58
C ASP A 187 26.17 1.17 -7.86
N GLU A 188 25.68 1.42 -6.64
CA GLU A 188 24.95 0.44 -5.85
C GLU A 188 23.62 0.05 -6.49
N PHE A 189 22.84 1.03 -6.93
CA PHE A 189 21.60 0.78 -7.66
C PHE A 189 21.84 0.03 -8.96
N THR A 190 22.84 0.45 -9.73
CA THR A 190 23.23 -0.20 -10.99
C THR A 190 23.64 -1.65 -10.77
N ALA A 191 24.47 -1.93 -9.76
CA ALA A 191 24.88 -3.28 -9.41
C ALA A 191 23.68 -4.15 -8.97
N SER A 192 22.75 -3.58 -8.21
CA SER A 192 21.51 -4.25 -7.82
C SER A 192 20.64 -4.62 -9.02
N LEU A 193 20.47 -3.71 -9.99
CA LEU A 193 19.75 -3.96 -11.23
C LEU A 193 20.38 -5.09 -12.07
N GLU A 194 21.70 -5.09 -12.23
CA GLU A 194 22.41 -6.13 -12.99
C GLU A 194 22.27 -7.52 -12.35
N LYS A 195 22.33 -7.62 -11.03
CA LYS A 195 22.07 -8.87 -10.31
C LYS A 195 20.64 -9.37 -10.57
N LYS A 196 19.65 -8.51 -10.46
CA LYS A 196 18.24 -8.86 -10.67
C LYS A 196 17.94 -9.26 -12.10
N LYS A 197 18.55 -8.59 -13.06
CA LYS A 197 18.48 -8.96 -14.47
C LYS A 197 19.02 -10.38 -14.72
N LYS A 198 20.06 -10.79 -14.01
CA LYS A 198 20.59 -12.17 -14.05
C LYS A 198 19.61 -13.16 -13.41
N MET A 199 18.98 -12.80 -12.29
CA MET A 199 17.97 -13.63 -11.63
C MET A 199 16.80 -13.92 -12.57
N ILE A 200 16.21 -12.90 -13.18
CA ILE A 200 15.07 -13.02 -14.10
C ILE A 200 15.44 -13.84 -15.36
N ARG A 201 16.65 -13.68 -15.90
CA ARG A 201 17.10 -14.45 -17.09
C ARG A 201 17.25 -15.94 -16.80
N ASN A 202 17.73 -16.30 -15.64
CA ASN A 202 17.96 -17.69 -15.27
C ASN A 202 16.66 -18.46 -14.98
N ASP A 203 15.59 -17.76 -14.57
CA ASP A 203 14.27 -18.36 -14.41
C ASP A 203 13.64 -18.78 -15.76
N ASN A 204 13.99 -18.07 -16.85
CA ASN A 204 13.53 -18.42 -18.20
C ASN A 204 14.12 -19.70 -18.74
N SER A 205 15.37 -20.02 -18.39
CA SER A 205 16.06 -21.21 -18.91
C SER A 205 15.54 -22.53 -18.33
N ARG A 206 14.73 -22.49 -17.26
CA ARG A 206 14.15 -23.67 -16.61
C ARG A 206 12.77 -24.08 -17.13
N LYS A 207 12.10 -23.22 -17.89
CA LYS A 207 10.78 -23.52 -18.47
C LYS A 207 10.85 -24.22 -19.83
N GLU A 208 12.03 -24.36 -20.39
CA GLU A 208 12.29 -25.02 -21.69
C GLU A 208 12.95 -26.41 -21.55
N GLY A 209 13.03 -26.96 -20.39
CA GLY A 209 13.54 -28.31 -20.06
C GLY A 209 12.43 -29.10 -19.31
#